data_e42bfce27779534fef99afece591eece
#
_entry.id   e42bfce27779534fef99afece591eece
#
_cell.length_a   1.000
_cell.length_b   1.000
_cell.length_c   1.000
_cell.angle_alpha   90.00
_cell.angle_beta   90.00
_cell.angle_gamma   90.00
#
_symmetry.space_group_name_H-M   'P 1'
#
loop_
_entity.id
_entity.type
_entity.pdbx_description
1 polymer ?
#
loop_
_entity_poly.entity_id
_entity_poly.type
_entity_poly.pdbx_seq_one_letter_code
_entity_poly.pdbx_strand_id
1 'polypeptide(L)'
;SYSWNMHHEKVDPIFFAIDFNVIAGKEKEAKNFTYKIAKKVKNTEPLTIGYEYSFSPDGTKMYLLETYRNNAAAVTHMENFVGSKWEKEFFEYFELKSFSVLGNSNEKLKKSLKEYTNDFRTLEGGFHRLHERVKKRLN
;
A
#
# COMPACT_ATOMS: atom_id res chain seq x y z
N SER A 1 17.08 -16.81 18.46
CA SER A 1 15.70 -16.92 18.94
C SER A 1 14.74 -16.21 18.00
N TYR A 2 13.47 -16.49 18.17
CA TYR A 2 12.43 -15.88 17.37
C TYR A 2 12.42 -14.35 17.52
N SER A 3 12.50 -13.84 18.74
CA SER A 3 12.49 -12.39 18.94
C SER A 3 13.75 -11.73 18.38
N TRP A 4 14.90 -12.41 18.43
CA TRP A 4 16.10 -11.91 17.77
C TRP A 4 15.88 -11.78 16.26
N ASN A 5 15.31 -12.81 15.62
CA ASN A 5 15.01 -12.79 14.21
C ASN A 5 14.06 -11.66 13.84
N MET A 6 13.06 -11.38 14.65
CA MET A 6 12.13 -10.27 14.41
C MET A 6 12.84 -8.92 14.47
N HIS A 7 13.74 -8.72 15.43
CA HIS A 7 14.50 -7.48 15.55
C HIS A 7 15.46 -7.27 14.39
N HIS A 8 15.97 -8.36 13.83
CA HIS A 8 16.95 -8.31 12.75
C HIS A 8 16.32 -8.54 11.37
N GLU A 9 14.99 -8.69 11.32
CA GLU A 9 14.29 -8.76 10.05
C GLU A 9 14.55 -7.48 9.27
N LYS A 10 14.96 -7.66 8.04
CA LYS A 10 15.35 -6.54 7.19
C LYS A 10 14.16 -5.62 6.92
N VAL A 11 14.32 -4.35 7.23
CA VAL A 11 13.36 -3.31 6.87
C VAL A 11 13.75 -2.79 5.48
N ASP A 12 12.91 -3.09 4.51
CA ASP A 12 13.10 -2.67 3.13
C ASP A 12 11.74 -2.21 2.60
N PRO A 13 11.35 -0.96 2.92
CA PRO A 13 9.99 -0.51 2.68
C PRO A 13 9.57 -0.57 1.22
N ILE A 14 8.32 -0.95 1.05
CA ILE A 14 7.63 -0.90 -0.24
C ILE A 14 6.49 0.10 -0.09
N PHE A 15 6.31 0.95 -1.09
CA PHE A 15 5.22 1.92 -1.13
C PHE A 15 4.33 1.64 -2.32
N PHE A 16 3.01 1.65 -2.11
CA PHE A 16 2.04 1.70 -3.19
C PHE A 16 1.54 3.12 -3.27
N ALA A 17 1.74 3.75 -4.42
CA ALA A 17 1.29 5.12 -4.70
C ALA A 17 0.21 5.02 -5.78
N ILE A 18 -1.05 5.17 -5.36
CA ILE A 18 -2.18 4.79 -6.21
C ILE A 18 -3.15 5.96 -6.35
N ASP A 19 -3.44 6.34 -7.58
CA ASP A 19 -4.38 7.41 -7.90
C ASP A 19 -5.69 6.84 -8.40
N PHE A 20 -6.81 7.36 -7.87
CA PHE A 20 -8.16 6.91 -8.22
C PHE A 20 -9.08 8.09 -8.51
N ASN A 21 -10.05 7.83 -9.37
CA ASN A 21 -11.26 8.66 -9.40
C ASN A 21 -12.29 8.04 -8.46
N VAL A 22 -13.08 8.89 -7.81
CA VAL A 22 -14.21 8.43 -7.00
C VAL A 22 -15.43 8.34 -7.94
N ILE A 23 -16.16 7.24 -7.84
CA ILE A 23 -17.37 7.03 -8.67
C ILE A 23 -18.36 8.15 -8.37
N ALA A 24 -18.86 8.78 -9.43
CA ALA A 24 -19.79 9.92 -9.33
C ALA A 24 -21.02 9.59 -8.49
N GLY A 25 -21.33 10.45 -7.54
CA GLY A 25 -22.47 10.28 -6.64
C GLY A 25 -22.17 9.41 -5.43
N LYS A 26 -20.97 8.86 -5.32
CA LYS A 26 -20.60 7.96 -4.21
C LYS A 26 -19.55 8.55 -3.28
N GLU A 27 -19.33 9.87 -3.34
CA GLU A 27 -18.25 10.53 -2.60
C GLU A 27 -18.35 10.29 -1.09
N LYS A 28 -19.57 10.39 -0.55
CA LYS A 28 -19.79 10.20 0.89
C LYS A 28 -19.57 8.73 1.31
N GLU A 29 -20.15 7.81 0.57
CA GLU A 29 -20.01 6.38 0.84
C GLU A 29 -18.58 5.93 0.70
N ALA A 30 -17.86 6.48 -0.28
CA ALA A 30 -16.44 6.20 -0.49
C ALA A 30 -15.61 6.58 0.73
N LYS A 31 -15.84 7.78 1.29
CA LYS A 31 -15.14 8.21 2.51
C LYS A 31 -15.46 7.30 3.69
N ASN A 32 -16.73 6.94 3.88
CA ASN A 32 -17.13 6.04 4.96
C ASN A 32 -16.47 4.66 4.81
N PHE A 33 -16.37 4.17 3.60
CA PHE A 33 -15.70 2.90 3.32
C PHE A 33 -14.24 2.93 3.74
N THR A 34 -13.52 4.04 3.52
CA THR A 34 -12.10 4.13 3.88
C THR A 34 -11.89 3.97 5.38
N TYR A 35 -12.82 4.46 6.21
CA TYR A 35 -12.72 4.27 7.67
C TYR A 35 -12.79 2.80 8.04
N LYS A 36 -13.70 2.06 7.39
CA LYS A 36 -13.91 0.63 7.68
C LYS A 36 -12.72 -0.22 7.24
N ILE A 37 -12.27 -0.03 6.00
CA ILE A 37 -11.15 -0.84 5.48
C ILE A 37 -9.84 -0.51 6.19
N ALA A 38 -9.61 0.77 6.53
CA ALA A 38 -8.41 1.16 7.27
C ALA A 38 -8.37 0.51 8.65
N LYS A 39 -9.50 0.44 9.34
CA LYS A 39 -9.60 -0.23 10.63
C LYS A 39 -9.29 -1.73 10.49
N LYS A 40 -9.82 -2.37 9.48
CA LYS A 40 -9.58 -3.79 9.19
C LYS A 40 -8.10 -4.05 8.95
N VAL A 41 -7.47 -3.25 8.09
CA VAL A 41 -6.05 -3.39 7.77
C VAL A 41 -5.19 -3.17 9.03
N LYS A 42 -5.47 -2.11 9.77
CA LYS A 42 -4.75 -1.81 11.02
C LYS A 42 -4.80 -2.97 12.01
N ASN A 43 -5.97 -3.61 12.13
CA ASN A 43 -6.17 -4.68 13.12
C ASN A 43 -5.61 -6.03 12.67
N THR A 44 -5.40 -6.26 11.38
CA THR A 44 -5.04 -7.57 10.86
C THR A 44 -3.66 -7.64 10.20
N GLU A 45 -3.03 -6.49 9.94
CA GLU A 45 -1.76 -6.44 9.18
C GLU A 45 -0.73 -5.58 9.90
N PRO A 46 -0.08 -6.12 10.94
CA PRO A 46 0.85 -5.32 11.75
C PRO A 46 2.10 -4.84 11.01
N LEU A 47 2.45 -5.46 9.88
CA LEU A 47 3.60 -5.03 9.08
C LEU A 47 3.22 -4.07 7.95
N THR A 48 1.95 -3.68 7.86
CA THR A 48 1.51 -2.54 7.07
C THR A 48 1.75 -1.30 7.92
N ILE A 49 2.75 -0.50 7.54
CA ILE A 49 3.22 0.63 8.35
C ILE A 49 2.35 1.86 8.16
N GLY A 50 1.90 2.10 6.95
CA GLY A 50 1.05 3.24 6.61
C GLY A 50 -0.03 2.83 5.62
N TYR A 51 -1.20 3.44 5.78
CA TYR A 51 -2.36 3.12 4.94
C TYR A 51 -3.27 4.33 4.94
N GLU A 52 -3.05 5.25 4.01
CA GLU A 52 -3.62 6.59 4.08
C GLU A 52 -4.37 6.95 2.80
N TYR A 53 -5.63 7.35 2.98
CA TYR A 53 -6.53 7.79 1.92
C TYR A 53 -6.65 9.31 1.96
N SER A 54 -6.30 9.98 0.87
CA SER A 54 -6.37 11.44 0.76
C SER A 54 -7.31 11.83 -0.37
N PHE A 55 -8.37 12.58 -0.02
CA PHE A 55 -9.38 13.01 -0.98
C PHE A 55 -9.17 14.46 -1.41
N SER A 56 -9.50 14.75 -2.66
CA SER A 56 -9.60 16.14 -3.13
C SER A 56 -10.73 16.87 -2.39
N PRO A 57 -10.70 18.23 -2.34
CA PRO A 57 -11.73 18.98 -1.63
C PRO A 57 -13.17 18.67 -2.10
N ASP A 58 -13.37 18.41 -3.38
CA ASP A 58 -14.69 18.08 -3.94
C ASP A 58 -15.04 16.59 -3.80
N GLY A 59 -14.12 15.77 -3.27
CA GLY A 59 -14.37 14.33 -3.07
C GLY A 59 -14.29 13.48 -4.31
N THR A 60 -13.95 14.05 -5.47
CA THR A 60 -13.99 13.31 -6.75
C THR A 60 -12.73 12.54 -7.06
N LYS A 61 -11.64 12.80 -6.36
CA LYS A 61 -10.35 12.15 -6.55
C LYS A 61 -9.82 11.66 -5.20
N MET A 62 -9.17 10.52 -5.21
CA MET A 62 -8.59 9.96 -4.00
C MET A 62 -7.22 9.38 -4.30
N TYR A 63 -6.23 9.68 -3.46
CA TYR A 63 -4.90 9.12 -3.56
C TYR A 63 -4.67 8.22 -2.36
N LEU A 64 -4.28 6.97 -2.62
CA LEU A 64 -4.01 5.98 -1.57
C LEU A 64 -2.51 5.74 -1.51
N LEU A 65 -1.94 6.00 -0.34
CA LEU A 65 -0.53 5.73 -0.08
C LEU A 65 -0.45 4.61 0.94
N GLU A 66 0.15 3.49 0.53
CA GLU A 66 0.34 2.33 1.39
C GLU A 66 1.82 2.12 1.60
N THR A 67 2.21 1.87 2.84
CA THR A 67 3.62 1.66 3.20
C THR A 67 3.75 0.33 3.91
N TYR A 68 4.65 -0.52 3.42
CA TYR A 68 4.89 -1.86 3.95
C TYR A 68 6.32 -1.98 4.44
N ARG A 69 6.50 -2.73 5.53
CA ARG A 69 7.83 -2.96 6.10
C ARG A 69 8.78 -3.60 5.09
N ASN A 70 8.29 -4.49 4.28
CA ASN A 70 9.09 -5.23 3.29
C ASN A 70 8.18 -5.86 2.23
N ASN A 71 8.78 -6.58 1.29
CA ASN A 71 8.04 -7.28 0.25
C ASN A 71 7.00 -8.25 0.80
N ALA A 72 7.36 -9.03 1.82
CA ALA A 72 6.46 -10.03 2.39
C ALA A 72 5.19 -9.39 2.97
N ALA A 73 5.33 -8.23 3.63
CA ALA A 73 4.18 -7.50 4.16
C ALA A 73 3.24 -7.03 3.05
N ALA A 74 3.81 -6.54 1.95
CA ALA A 74 3.02 -6.10 0.79
C ALA A 74 2.29 -7.29 0.14
N VAL A 75 2.96 -8.43 0.01
CA VAL A 75 2.35 -9.66 -0.51
C VAL A 75 1.20 -10.10 0.39
N THR A 76 1.39 -10.09 1.71
CA THR A 76 0.34 -10.45 2.67
C THR A 76 -0.90 -9.57 2.48
N HIS A 77 -0.70 -8.25 2.32
CA HIS A 77 -1.82 -7.35 2.06
C HIS A 77 -2.59 -7.74 0.79
N MET A 78 -1.86 -8.02 -0.28
CA MET A 78 -2.51 -8.40 -1.55
C MET A 78 -3.24 -9.74 -1.43
N GLU A 79 -2.67 -10.70 -0.71
CA GLU A 79 -3.34 -11.99 -0.47
C GLU A 79 -4.63 -11.80 0.33
N ASN A 80 -4.64 -10.88 1.28
CA ASN A 80 -5.85 -10.59 2.06
C ASN A 80 -6.90 -9.82 1.27
N PHE A 81 -6.49 -9.04 0.28
CA PHE A 81 -7.38 -8.16 -0.48
C PHE A 81 -7.99 -8.83 -1.70
N VAL A 82 -7.14 -9.49 -2.52
CA VAL A 82 -7.58 -10.08 -3.80
C VAL A 82 -8.57 -11.20 -3.57
N GLY A 83 -9.72 -11.12 -4.24
CA GLY A 83 -10.79 -12.11 -4.13
C GLY A 83 -11.65 -11.97 -2.88
N SER A 84 -11.39 -10.97 -2.03
CA SER A 84 -12.17 -10.74 -0.82
C SER A 84 -13.38 -9.85 -1.08
N LYS A 85 -14.29 -9.80 -0.11
CA LYS A 85 -15.42 -8.85 -0.14
C LYS A 85 -14.92 -7.40 -0.14
N TRP A 86 -13.72 -7.15 0.43
CA TRP A 86 -13.13 -5.81 0.48
C TRP A 86 -12.74 -5.30 -0.90
N GLU A 87 -12.16 -6.17 -1.72
CA GLU A 87 -11.83 -5.82 -3.11
C GLU A 87 -13.10 -5.46 -3.88
N LYS A 88 -14.12 -6.31 -3.77
CA LYS A 88 -15.39 -6.09 -4.46
C LYS A 88 -16.00 -4.75 -4.07
N GLU A 89 -16.10 -4.48 -2.77
CA GLU A 89 -16.69 -3.24 -2.28
C GLU A 89 -15.83 -2.02 -2.65
N PHE A 90 -14.52 -2.14 -2.58
CA PHE A 90 -13.58 -1.07 -2.93
C PHE A 90 -13.89 -0.53 -4.33
N PHE A 91 -14.04 -1.41 -5.29
CA PHE A 91 -14.27 -1.00 -6.69
C PHE A 91 -15.72 -0.57 -6.98
N GLU A 92 -16.60 -0.62 -6.01
CA GLU A 92 -17.89 0.07 -6.09
C GLU A 92 -17.72 1.59 -5.95
N TYR A 93 -16.63 2.04 -5.32
CA TYR A 93 -16.39 3.45 -5.01
C TYR A 93 -15.25 4.08 -5.78
N PHE A 94 -14.28 3.29 -6.24
CA PHE A 94 -13.03 3.81 -6.79
C PHE A 94 -12.72 3.21 -8.15
N GLU A 95 -12.29 4.10 -9.06
CA GLU A 95 -11.80 3.73 -10.39
C GLU A 95 -10.30 3.98 -10.44
N LEU A 96 -9.53 2.95 -10.76
CA LEU A 96 -8.07 3.03 -10.79
C LEU A 96 -7.60 3.91 -11.94
N LYS A 97 -6.74 4.89 -11.65
CA LYS A 97 -6.12 5.76 -12.64
C LYS A 97 -4.66 5.40 -12.88
N SER A 98 -3.89 5.25 -11.82
CA SER A 98 -2.49 4.85 -11.90
C SER A 98 -2.07 4.16 -10.62
N PHE A 99 -1.10 3.25 -10.74
CA PHE A 99 -0.60 2.49 -9.60
C PHE A 99 0.89 2.27 -9.80
N SER A 100 1.70 2.95 -8.99
CA SER A 100 3.14 2.80 -9.00
C SER A 100 3.60 2.12 -7.70
N VAL A 101 4.55 1.20 -7.82
CA VAL A 101 5.16 0.52 -6.68
C VAL A 101 6.58 1.04 -6.53
N LEU A 102 6.89 1.62 -5.38
CA LEU A 102 8.19 2.24 -5.12
C LEU A 102 8.97 1.40 -4.12
N GLY A 103 10.24 1.17 -4.40
CA GLY A 103 11.11 0.37 -3.56
C GLY A 103 11.68 -0.84 -4.29
N ASN A 104 12.29 -1.75 -3.54
CA ASN A 104 13.00 -2.90 -4.14
C ASN A 104 12.09 -4.12 -4.23
N SER A 105 11.15 -4.09 -5.18
CA SER A 105 10.18 -5.17 -5.36
C SER A 105 10.84 -6.45 -5.83
N ASN A 106 10.51 -7.57 -5.17
CA ASN A 106 10.95 -8.89 -5.60
C ASN A 106 9.93 -9.51 -6.57
N GLU A 107 10.28 -10.66 -7.14
CA GLU A 107 9.45 -11.32 -8.14
C GLU A 107 8.11 -11.78 -7.58
N LYS A 108 8.07 -12.21 -6.31
CA LYS A 108 6.83 -12.64 -5.67
C LYS A 108 5.84 -11.47 -5.56
N LEU A 109 6.32 -10.30 -5.17
CA LEU A 109 5.48 -9.11 -5.11
C LEU A 109 4.99 -8.69 -6.49
N LYS A 110 5.88 -8.66 -7.47
CA LYS A 110 5.51 -8.31 -8.84
C LYS A 110 4.42 -9.24 -9.37
N LYS A 111 4.56 -10.54 -9.09
CA LYS A 111 3.57 -11.53 -9.50
C LYS A 111 2.22 -11.30 -8.82
N SER A 112 2.22 -10.96 -7.52
CA SER A 112 0.98 -10.73 -6.79
C SER A 112 0.24 -9.47 -7.26
N LEU A 113 0.93 -8.55 -7.94
CA LEU A 113 0.38 -7.28 -8.41
C LEU A 113 0.07 -7.25 -9.91
N LYS A 114 0.32 -8.32 -10.63
CA LYS A 114 0.24 -8.29 -12.11
C LYS A 114 -1.12 -7.88 -12.66
N GLU A 115 -2.20 -8.12 -11.91
CA GLU A 115 -3.55 -7.73 -12.32
C GLU A 115 -3.79 -6.23 -12.14
N TYR A 116 -2.93 -5.55 -11.39
CA TYR A 116 -3.10 -4.14 -11.04
C TYR A 116 -2.10 -3.22 -11.69
N THR A 117 -0.82 -3.64 -11.78
CA THR A 117 0.23 -2.76 -12.29
C THR A 117 1.47 -3.53 -12.72
N ASN A 118 2.22 -2.93 -13.63
CA ASN A 118 3.58 -3.32 -13.98
C ASN A 118 4.55 -2.15 -13.80
N ASP A 119 4.13 -1.09 -13.10
CA ASP A 119 4.96 0.10 -12.88
C ASP A 119 5.72 -0.02 -11.56
N PHE A 120 6.91 -0.59 -11.63
CA PHE A 120 7.80 -0.81 -10.48
C PHE A 120 9.02 0.09 -10.59
N ARG A 121 9.25 0.92 -9.57
CA ARG A 121 10.35 1.89 -9.56
C ARG A 121 11.26 1.64 -8.37
N THR A 122 12.48 1.22 -8.66
CA THR A 122 13.50 0.90 -7.65
C THR A 122 14.05 2.18 -7.04
N LEU A 123 14.29 2.16 -5.72
CA LEU A 123 14.91 3.28 -5.03
C LEU A 123 16.33 3.50 -5.56
N GLU A 124 16.63 4.73 -6.00
CA GLU A 124 17.94 5.09 -6.50
C GLU A 124 18.67 6.02 -5.52
N GLY A 125 18.05 7.08 -5.10
CA GLY A 125 18.68 8.06 -4.22
C GLY A 125 17.70 8.63 -3.22
N GLY A 126 18.23 9.28 -2.19
CA GLY A 126 17.42 9.92 -1.17
C GLY A 126 17.48 9.19 0.17
N PHE A 127 16.63 9.63 1.09
CA PHE A 127 16.58 9.03 2.43
C PHE A 127 15.18 9.19 3.03
N HIS A 128 14.90 8.36 4.04
CA HIS A 128 13.68 8.45 4.84
C HIS A 128 14.07 8.28 6.31
N ARG A 129 13.89 9.32 7.13
CA ARG A 129 14.40 9.34 8.52
C ARG A 129 13.78 8.28 9.43
N LEU A 130 12.60 7.78 9.06
CA LEU A 130 11.90 6.78 9.86
C LEU A 130 12.32 5.35 9.55
N HIS A 131 13.19 5.12 8.55
CA HIS A 131 13.62 3.79 8.13
C HIS A 131 15.13 3.67 8.17
N GLU A 132 15.62 2.75 9.01
CA GLU A 132 17.04 2.56 9.21
C GLU A 132 17.80 2.19 7.93
N ARG A 133 17.23 1.36 7.08
CA ARG A 133 17.89 0.94 5.85
C ARG A 133 18.25 2.11 4.92
N VAL A 134 17.55 3.22 5.05
CA VAL A 134 17.79 4.40 4.21
C VAL A 134 19.16 4.99 4.47
N LYS A 135 19.69 4.85 5.68
CA LYS A 135 21.05 5.29 6.01
C LYS A 135 22.09 4.61 5.12
N LYS A 136 21.85 3.35 4.76
CA LYS A 136 22.76 2.60 3.88
C LYS A 136 22.77 3.15 2.46
N ARG A 137 21.69 3.80 2.04
CA ARG A 137 21.58 4.40 0.70
C ARG A 137 22.33 5.73 0.60
N LEU A 138 22.63 6.36 1.74
CA LEU A 138 23.38 7.60 1.79
C LEU A 138 24.88 7.36 1.69
N ASN A 139 25.30 6.15 2.02
CA ASN A 139 26.71 5.75 2.00
C ASN A 139 27.06 5.12 0.64
#